data_9df3da8aa589a7e34cdcb562875c92ff
#
_entry.id   9df3da8aa589a7e34cdcb562875c92ff
#
_cell.length_a   1.000
_cell.length_b   1.000
_cell.length_c   1.000
_cell.angle_alpha   90.00
_cell.angle_beta   90.00
_cell.angle_gamma   90.00
#
_symmetry.space_group_name_H-M   'P 1'
#
loop_
_entity.id
_entity.type
_entity.pdbx_description
1 polymer ?
#
loop_
_entity_poly.entity_id
_entity_poly.type
_entity_poly.pdbx_seq_one_letter_code
_entity_poly.pdbx_strand_id
1 'polypeptide(L)'
;MAIGHDIEQDILSEILELEWDMFQEVRGLDGPAPCQQDRGTFEIMRSSQLLSWSEEAAESYLDDLQRARAGDRNLMTEKYARMMESTSPCECRGVGAIVPALDEPTGKLVDRLSGMSVLWMEEAAQKFPHVSGRGRPIRADEDGRFTTSFETYNRGELATYSRKTLKLLEEHYVGLVGAGINPAEVILGHTMAAYGFASLEAAEAALRAHAEKP
;
A
#
# COMPACT_ATOMS: atom_id res chain seq x y z
N MET A 1 5.59 -19.93 -14.15
CA MET A 1 5.86 -18.86 -15.11
C MET A 1 5.90 -17.58 -14.30
N ALA A 2 7.06 -16.95 -14.17
CA ALA A 2 7.18 -15.65 -13.49
C ALA A 2 6.48 -14.61 -14.37
N ILE A 3 5.32 -14.12 -13.93
CA ILE A 3 4.67 -12.93 -14.50
C ILE A 3 5.11 -11.77 -13.60
N GLY A 4 6.40 -11.49 -13.63
CA GLY A 4 6.94 -10.24 -13.15
C GLY A 4 7.46 -9.54 -14.39
N HIS A 5 6.82 -8.46 -14.83
CA HIS A 5 7.54 -7.43 -15.53
C HIS A 5 8.52 -6.89 -14.49
N ASP A 6 9.81 -7.16 -14.66
CA ASP A 6 10.84 -6.59 -13.79
C ASP A 6 10.79 -5.08 -13.99
N ILE A 7 10.23 -4.35 -13.01
CA ILE A 7 10.39 -2.89 -12.95
C ILE A 7 11.89 -2.64 -13.00
N GLU A 8 12.33 -1.73 -13.87
CA GLU A 8 13.75 -1.36 -13.91
C GLU A 8 14.22 -0.98 -12.51
N GLN A 9 15.36 -1.56 -12.09
CA GLN A 9 15.90 -1.39 -10.73
C GLN A 9 16.08 0.08 -10.37
N ASP A 10 16.39 0.92 -11.36
CA ASP A 10 16.59 2.36 -11.18
C ASP A 10 15.28 3.06 -10.83
N ILE A 11 14.15 2.72 -11.48
CA ILE A 11 12.81 3.26 -11.20
C ILE A 11 12.38 2.88 -9.79
N LEU A 12 12.52 1.61 -9.43
CA LEU A 12 12.18 1.12 -8.10
C LEU A 12 12.96 1.84 -7.01
N SER A 13 14.28 1.98 -7.21
CA SER A 13 15.16 2.64 -6.25
C SER A 13 14.80 4.12 -6.09
N GLU A 14 14.52 4.84 -7.17
CA GLU A 14 14.15 6.26 -7.12
C GLU A 14 12.81 6.47 -6.41
N ILE A 15 11.81 5.62 -6.66
CA ILE A 15 10.53 5.67 -5.94
C ILE A 15 10.76 5.48 -4.43
N LEU A 16 11.52 4.45 -4.03
CA LEU A 16 11.79 4.16 -2.62
C LEU A 16 12.50 5.31 -1.90
N GLU A 17 13.49 5.94 -2.55
CA GLU A 17 14.18 7.10 -1.97
C GLU A 17 13.24 8.31 -1.82
N LEU A 18 12.48 8.67 -2.86
CA LEU A 18 11.54 9.78 -2.80
C LEU A 18 10.46 9.57 -1.74
N GLU A 19 9.89 8.36 -1.66
CA GLU A 19 8.91 8.02 -0.63
C GLU A 19 9.50 8.05 0.77
N TRP A 20 10.72 7.53 0.94
CA TRP A 20 11.40 7.54 2.23
C TRP A 20 11.65 8.97 2.71
N ASP A 21 12.17 9.85 1.83
CA ASP A 21 12.37 11.25 2.14
C ASP A 21 11.06 11.93 2.55
N MET A 22 9.99 11.74 1.75
CA MET A 22 8.66 12.26 2.08
C MET A 22 8.14 11.71 3.41
N PHE A 23 8.39 10.42 3.70
CA PHE A 23 7.95 9.78 4.94
C PHE A 23 8.68 10.36 6.16
N GLN A 24 9.96 10.70 6.05
CA GLN A 24 10.71 11.35 7.14
C GLN A 24 10.17 12.76 7.48
N GLU A 25 9.49 13.41 6.56
CA GLU A 25 8.88 14.73 6.75
C GLU A 25 7.50 14.67 7.41
N VAL A 26 6.84 13.49 7.42
CA VAL A 26 5.51 13.32 8.04
C VAL A 26 5.60 13.61 9.54
N ARG A 27 4.68 14.46 10.02
CA ARG A 27 4.54 14.77 11.45
C ARG A 27 3.21 14.27 11.96
N GLY A 28 3.24 13.28 12.83
CA GLY A 28 2.08 12.80 13.57
C GLY A 28 1.74 13.75 14.73
N LEU A 29 0.54 13.62 15.29
CA LEU A 29 0.10 14.40 16.45
C LEU A 29 0.97 14.14 17.69
N ASP A 30 1.44 12.90 17.85
CA ASP A 30 2.27 12.44 18.98
C ASP A 30 3.79 12.41 18.63
N GLY A 31 4.21 13.06 17.53
CA GLY A 31 5.59 13.08 17.05
C GLY A 31 5.86 12.03 15.96
N PRO A 32 7.16 11.72 15.68
CA PRO A 32 7.53 10.74 14.67
C PRO A 32 7.04 9.33 15.02
N ALA A 33 6.46 8.63 14.06
CA ALA A 33 6.05 7.24 14.26
C ALA A 33 7.27 6.30 14.34
N PRO A 34 7.24 5.22 15.14
CA PRO A 34 8.35 4.27 15.24
C PRO A 34 8.79 3.68 13.88
N CYS A 35 7.87 3.51 12.94
CA CYS A 35 8.15 3.00 11.59
C CYS A 35 9.01 3.95 10.74
N GLN A 36 9.11 5.25 11.09
CA GLN A 36 10.04 6.19 10.46
C GLN A 36 11.51 5.92 10.85
N GLN A 37 11.77 5.03 11.78
CA GLN A 37 13.12 4.62 12.20
C GLN A 37 13.52 3.25 11.64
N ASP A 38 12.63 2.57 10.92
CA ASP A 38 12.85 1.24 10.37
C ASP A 38 12.76 1.26 8.83
N ARG A 39 13.85 1.76 8.22
CA ARG A 39 13.98 1.82 6.76
C ARG A 39 13.91 0.44 6.13
N GLY A 40 14.48 -0.59 6.77
CA GLY A 40 14.48 -1.94 6.23
C GLY A 40 13.06 -2.50 6.05
N THR A 41 12.22 -2.38 7.08
CA THR A 41 10.80 -2.77 6.98
C THR A 41 10.05 -1.92 5.96
N PHE A 42 10.30 -0.61 5.91
CA PHE A 42 9.72 0.27 4.91
C PHE A 42 10.04 -0.21 3.49
N GLU A 43 11.31 -0.45 3.18
CA GLU A 43 11.76 -0.91 1.86
C GLU A 43 11.14 -2.27 1.49
N ILE A 44 11.08 -3.23 2.40
CA ILE A 44 10.44 -4.52 2.16
C ILE A 44 8.96 -4.33 1.79
N MET A 45 8.22 -3.56 2.56
CA MET A 45 6.78 -3.37 2.33
C MET A 45 6.51 -2.62 1.03
N ARG A 46 7.27 -1.57 0.74
CA ARG A 46 7.07 -0.76 -0.46
C ARG A 46 7.52 -1.46 -1.73
N SER A 47 8.71 -2.07 -1.72
CA SER A 47 9.17 -2.85 -2.89
C SER A 47 8.23 -4.02 -3.18
N SER A 48 7.73 -4.73 -2.16
CA SER A 48 6.77 -5.82 -2.36
C SER A 48 5.50 -5.37 -3.09
N GLN A 49 5.01 -4.18 -2.78
CA GLN A 49 3.84 -3.60 -3.46
C GLN A 49 4.20 -3.17 -4.89
N LEU A 50 5.29 -2.42 -5.07
CA LEU A 50 5.73 -1.92 -6.39
C LEU A 50 6.05 -3.07 -7.35
N LEU A 51 6.73 -4.11 -6.90
CA LEU A 51 7.03 -5.31 -7.71
C LEU A 51 5.78 -6.09 -8.17
N SER A 52 4.61 -5.78 -7.64
CA SER A 52 3.33 -6.31 -8.13
C SER A 52 2.69 -5.47 -9.24
N TRP A 53 3.29 -4.33 -9.62
CA TRP A 53 2.76 -3.40 -10.60
C TRP A 53 3.32 -3.67 -12.00
N SER A 54 2.72 -3.04 -13.03
CA SER A 54 3.37 -2.94 -14.32
C SER A 54 4.41 -1.82 -14.31
N GLU A 55 5.41 -1.91 -15.19
CA GLU A 55 6.45 -0.90 -15.33
C GLU A 55 5.85 0.48 -15.63
N GLU A 56 4.86 0.55 -16.54
CA GLU A 56 4.19 1.80 -16.90
C GLU A 56 3.44 2.43 -15.71
N ALA A 57 2.90 1.60 -14.79
CA ALA A 57 2.26 2.10 -13.58
C ALA A 57 3.31 2.66 -12.61
N ALA A 58 4.45 1.98 -12.47
CA ALA A 58 5.56 2.44 -11.63
C ALA A 58 6.18 3.74 -12.16
N GLU A 59 6.45 3.83 -13.47
CA GLU A 59 6.92 5.07 -14.13
C GLU A 59 5.92 6.24 -13.91
N SER A 60 4.64 5.98 -14.10
CA SER A 60 3.62 7.01 -13.88
C SER A 60 3.54 7.47 -12.43
N TYR A 61 3.78 6.57 -11.48
CA TYR A 61 3.85 6.92 -10.06
C TYR A 61 5.12 7.69 -9.71
N LEU A 62 6.25 7.33 -10.29
CA LEU A 62 7.48 8.11 -10.17
C LEU A 62 7.27 9.56 -10.65
N ASP A 63 6.63 9.74 -11.80
CA ASP A 63 6.19 11.05 -12.28
C ASP A 63 5.30 11.79 -11.26
N ASP A 64 4.39 11.08 -10.55
CA ASP A 64 3.52 11.68 -9.53
C ASP A 64 4.34 12.19 -8.33
N LEU A 65 5.31 11.39 -7.84
CA LEU A 65 6.21 11.77 -6.75
C LEU A 65 7.08 12.98 -7.12
N GLN A 66 7.69 12.96 -8.30
CA GLN A 66 8.54 14.04 -8.78
C GLN A 66 7.74 15.36 -8.95
N ARG A 67 6.53 15.30 -9.51
CA ARG A 67 5.63 16.46 -9.62
C ARG A 67 5.16 16.97 -8.27
N ALA A 68 4.86 16.07 -7.33
CA ALA A 68 4.49 16.47 -5.98
C ALA A 68 5.64 17.23 -5.31
N ARG A 69 6.87 16.69 -5.40
CA ARG A 69 8.08 17.33 -4.83
C ARG A 69 8.33 18.70 -5.47
N ALA A 70 8.23 18.82 -6.79
CA ALA A 70 8.39 20.08 -7.51
C ALA A 70 7.32 21.13 -7.15
N GLY A 71 6.13 20.68 -6.73
CA GLY A 71 5.02 21.53 -6.30
C GLY A 71 4.94 21.74 -4.78
N ASP A 72 6.00 21.43 -4.03
CA ASP A 72 6.06 21.52 -2.56
C ASP A 72 4.94 20.72 -1.86
N ARG A 73 4.58 19.58 -2.44
CA ARG A 73 3.61 18.63 -1.90
C ARG A 73 4.32 17.36 -1.41
N ASN A 74 3.77 16.76 -0.36
CA ASN A 74 4.27 15.51 0.20
C ASN A 74 3.14 14.47 0.19
N LEU A 75 3.23 13.48 -0.72
CA LEU A 75 2.18 12.45 -0.90
C LEU A 75 2.03 11.54 0.33
N MET A 76 3.09 11.33 1.10
CA MET A 76 3.01 10.58 2.36
C MET A 76 2.21 11.36 3.41
N THR A 77 2.44 12.66 3.55
CA THR A 77 1.64 13.51 4.43
C THR A 77 0.17 13.51 4.01
N GLU A 78 -0.11 13.63 2.71
CA GLU A 78 -1.48 13.60 2.19
C GLU A 78 -2.16 12.26 2.45
N LYS A 79 -1.47 11.12 2.26
CA LYS A 79 -1.95 9.79 2.59
C LYS A 79 -2.36 9.68 4.05
N TYR A 80 -1.47 10.04 4.97
CA TYR A 80 -1.77 9.96 6.42
C TYR A 80 -2.89 10.91 6.82
N ALA A 81 -2.96 12.09 6.21
CA ALA A 81 -4.04 13.04 6.43
C ALA A 81 -5.41 12.45 6.05
N ARG A 82 -5.49 11.78 4.91
CA ARG A 82 -6.71 11.07 4.46
C ARG A 82 -7.07 9.91 5.39
N MET A 83 -6.09 9.16 5.88
CA MET A 83 -6.33 8.09 6.85
C MET A 83 -6.94 8.62 8.16
N MET A 84 -6.53 9.79 8.62
CA MET A 84 -7.06 10.42 9.84
C MET A 84 -8.55 10.77 9.73
N GLU A 85 -9.11 10.94 8.55
CA GLU A 85 -10.56 11.15 8.37
C GLU A 85 -11.36 9.96 8.91
N SER A 86 -10.83 8.73 8.81
CA SER A 86 -11.46 7.52 9.36
C SER A 86 -11.01 7.25 10.81
N THR A 87 -9.71 7.30 11.09
CA THR A 87 -9.17 6.87 12.39
C THR A 87 -9.30 7.90 13.51
N SER A 88 -9.37 9.20 13.17
CA SER A 88 -9.42 10.31 14.14
C SER A 88 -10.27 11.47 13.63
N PRO A 89 -11.57 11.29 13.36
CA PRO A 89 -12.40 12.30 12.72
C PRO A 89 -12.57 13.59 13.54
N CYS A 90 -12.39 13.54 14.86
CA CYS A 90 -12.46 14.72 15.72
C CYS A 90 -11.19 15.58 15.63
N GLU A 91 -10.06 15.01 15.30
CA GLU A 91 -8.75 15.65 15.26
C GLU A 91 -8.42 16.16 13.84
N CYS A 92 -9.10 15.63 12.81
CA CYS A 92 -8.85 16.01 11.42
C CYS A 92 -9.48 17.36 10.98
N ARG A 93 -10.09 18.14 11.91
CA ARG A 93 -10.67 19.46 11.65
C ARG A 93 -9.64 20.53 11.25
N GLY A 94 -8.81 20.29 10.37
CA GLY A 94 -7.75 21.22 9.87
C GLY A 94 -6.92 20.54 8.80
N VAL A 95 -7.02 19.25 8.72
CA VAL A 95 -6.26 18.42 7.78
C VAL A 95 -6.83 18.53 6.35
N GLY A 96 -8.13 18.72 6.21
CA GLY A 96 -8.78 18.92 4.90
C GLY A 96 -8.31 20.16 4.13
N ALA A 97 -7.64 21.12 4.81
CA ALA A 97 -7.01 22.26 4.14
C ALA A 97 -5.65 21.93 3.50
N ILE A 98 -5.06 20.77 3.85
CA ILE A 98 -3.72 20.35 3.41
C ILE A 98 -3.83 19.37 2.23
N VAL A 99 -4.97 18.71 2.07
CA VAL A 99 -5.15 17.61 1.10
C VAL A 99 -6.00 18.07 -0.08
N PRO A 100 -5.51 17.95 -1.33
CA PRO A 100 -6.31 18.30 -2.50
C PRO A 100 -7.61 17.50 -2.59
N ALA A 101 -8.72 18.17 -2.86
CA ALA A 101 -9.98 17.48 -3.12
C ALA A 101 -9.87 16.60 -4.38
N LEU A 102 -10.41 15.39 -4.32
CA LEU A 102 -10.52 14.54 -5.50
C LEU A 102 -11.69 15.00 -6.36
N ASP A 103 -11.48 15.05 -7.67
CA ASP A 103 -12.63 15.17 -8.58
C ASP A 103 -13.46 13.88 -8.59
N GLU A 104 -14.73 13.98 -8.93
CA GLU A 104 -15.68 12.86 -8.89
C GLU A 104 -15.19 11.62 -9.67
N PRO A 105 -14.67 11.74 -10.92
CA PRO A 105 -14.16 10.59 -11.67
C PRO A 105 -12.97 9.90 -10.99
N THR A 106 -12.06 10.68 -10.41
CA THR A 106 -10.89 10.14 -9.68
C THR A 106 -11.33 9.46 -8.37
N GLY A 107 -12.27 10.07 -7.63
CA GLY A 107 -12.83 9.46 -6.42
C GLY A 107 -13.49 8.11 -6.69
N LYS A 108 -14.30 8.01 -7.77
CA LYS A 108 -14.92 6.73 -8.18
C LYS A 108 -13.88 5.66 -8.54
N LEU A 109 -12.77 6.05 -9.14
CA LEU A 109 -11.68 5.13 -9.49
C LEU A 109 -10.95 4.63 -8.24
N VAL A 110 -10.67 5.53 -7.28
CA VAL A 110 -10.11 5.18 -5.97
C VAL A 110 -11.03 4.20 -5.23
N ASP A 111 -12.33 4.49 -5.14
CA ASP A 111 -13.31 3.63 -4.46
C ASP A 111 -13.36 2.23 -5.08
N ARG A 112 -13.35 2.15 -6.42
CA ARG A 112 -13.38 0.88 -7.13
C ARG A 112 -12.10 0.07 -6.90
N LEU A 113 -10.92 0.67 -7.06
CA LEU A 113 -9.63 -0.01 -6.83
C LEU A 113 -9.48 -0.45 -5.38
N SER A 114 -9.83 0.41 -4.42
CA SER A 114 -9.79 0.06 -3.00
C SER A 114 -10.73 -1.11 -2.68
N GLY A 115 -11.98 -1.06 -3.18
CA GLY A 115 -12.93 -2.16 -2.99
C GLY A 115 -12.44 -3.49 -3.58
N MET A 116 -11.85 -3.48 -4.78
CA MET A 116 -11.24 -4.67 -5.37
C MET A 116 -10.07 -5.19 -4.52
N SER A 117 -9.17 -4.30 -4.08
CA SER A 117 -8.02 -4.67 -3.25
C SER A 117 -8.43 -5.31 -1.93
N VAL A 118 -9.51 -4.83 -1.31
CA VAL A 118 -10.06 -5.42 -0.08
C VAL A 118 -10.55 -6.84 -0.32
N LEU A 119 -11.29 -7.09 -1.40
CA LEU A 119 -11.76 -8.45 -1.75
C LEU A 119 -10.59 -9.41 -1.98
N TRP A 120 -9.57 -8.99 -2.70
CA TRP A 120 -8.37 -9.81 -2.91
C TRP A 120 -7.62 -10.11 -1.62
N MET A 121 -7.54 -9.14 -0.71
CA MET A 121 -6.92 -9.35 0.60
C MET A 121 -7.73 -10.31 1.46
N GLU A 122 -9.07 -10.26 1.42
CA GLU A 122 -9.93 -11.21 2.12
C GLU A 122 -9.76 -12.63 1.59
N GLU A 123 -9.69 -12.81 0.27
CA GLU A 123 -9.43 -14.11 -0.36
C GLU A 123 -8.04 -14.66 0.06
N ALA A 124 -7.00 -13.80 0.01
CA ALA A 124 -5.67 -14.17 0.44
C ALA A 124 -5.63 -14.54 1.94
N ALA A 125 -6.37 -13.82 2.79
CA ALA A 125 -6.46 -14.11 4.21
C ALA A 125 -7.17 -15.43 4.53
N GLN A 126 -8.16 -15.82 3.72
CA GLN A 126 -8.77 -17.13 3.85
C GLN A 126 -7.80 -18.26 3.50
N LYS A 127 -6.93 -18.04 2.51
CA LYS A 127 -5.98 -19.03 2.03
C LYS A 127 -4.71 -19.12 2.90
N PHE A 128 -4.26 -17.94 3.42
CA PHE A 128 -3.04 -17.77 4.20
C PHE A 128 -3.31 -17.02 5.52
N PRO A 129 -4.10 -17.60 6.45
CA PRO A 129 -4.55 -16.88 7.65
C PRO A 129 -3.41 -16.52 8.62
N HIS A 130 -2.34 -17.32 8.72
CA HIS A 130 -1.24 -17.01 9.62
C HIS A 130 -0.29 -15.95 9.05
N VAL A 131 -0.13 -15.87 7.73
CA VAL A 131 0.59 -14.78 7.06
C VAL A 131 -0.20 -13.49 7.19
N SER A 132 -1.47 -13.48 6.79
CA SER A 132 -2.33 -12.28 6.79
C SER A 132 -2.64 -11.77 8.20
N GLY A 133 -2.76 -12.66 9.19
CA GLY A 133 -3.01 -12.30 10.59
C GLY A 133 -1.86 -11.54 11.27
N ARG A 134 -0.72 -11.39 10.60
CA ARG A 134 0.38 -10.54 11.04
C ARG A 134 0.26 -9.09 10.57
N GLY A 135 -0.65 -8.84 9.64
CA GLY A 135 -0.89 -7.53 9.06
C GLY A 135 -1.92 -6.71 9.86
N ARG A 136 -2.44 -5.70 9.18
CA ARG A 136 -3.53 -4.85 9.68
C ARG A 136 -4.85 -5.59 9.58
N PRO A 137 -5.87 -5.23 10.39
CA PRO A 137 -7.26 -5.58 10.10
C PRO A 137 -7.61 -5.20 8.66
N ILE A 138 -8.51 -5.94 8.03
CA ILE A 138 -8.78 -5.71 6.60
C ILE A 138 -9.77 -4.56 6.41
N ARG A 139 -10.87 -4.56 7.17
CA ARG A 139 -12.00 -3.65 6.97
C ARG A 139 -11.93 -2.39 7.81
N ALA A 140 -12.49 -1.29 7.27
CA ALA A 140 -12.51 0.02 7.91
C ALA A 140 -13.39 0.09 9.17
N ASP A 141 -14.32 -0.84 9.37
CA ASP A 141 -15.10 -0.95 10.60
C ASP A 141 -14.27 -1.39 11.83
N GLU A 142 -13.07 -1.87 11.60
CA GLU A 142 -12.06 -2.18 12.63
C GLU A 142 -11.10 -1.01 12.90
N ASP A 143 -11.29 0.14 12.25
CA ASP A 143 -10.47 1.33 12.47
C ASP A 143 -10.67 1.89 13.88
N GLY A 144 -9.58 2.40 14.45
CA GLY A 144 -9.57 3.06 15.75
C GLY A 144 -8.35 3.95 15.91
N ARG A 145 -8.28 4.65 17.06
CA ARG A 145 -7.20 5.63 17.33
C ARG A 145 -5.79 5.06 17.12
N PHE A 146 -5.59 3.77 17.39
CA PHE A 146 -4.28 3.10 17.31
C PHE A 146 -4.24 1.99 16.26
N THR A 147 -5.31 1.83 15.50
CA THR A 147 -5.46 0.75 14.51
C THR A 147 -5.98 1.34 13.22
N THR A 148 -5.25 1.16 12.14
CA THR A 148 -5.68 1.53 10.79
C THR A 148 -5.80 0.26 9.96
N SER A 149 -6.97 0.01 9.40
CA SER A 149 -7.22 -1.12 8.51
C SER A 149 -6.45 -1.03 7.20
N PHE A 150 -6.36 -2.15 6.49
CA PHE A 150 -5.85 -2.20 5.13
C PHE A 150 -6.72 -1.33 4.19
N GLU A 151 -8.04 -1.39 4.32
CA GLU A 151 -8.99 -0.60 3.51
C GLU A 151 -8.70 0.89 3.60
N THR A 152 -8.63 1.44 4.83
CA THR A 152 -8.35 2.86 5.07
C THR A 152 -6.95 3.25 4.59
N TYR A 153 -5.94 2.40 4.86
CA TYR A 153 -4.58 2.63 4.41
C TYR A 153 -4.47 2.66 2.89
N ASN A 154 -5.00 1.64 2.21
CA ASN A 154 -4.98 1.49 0.75
C ASN A 154 -5.75 2.62 0.07
N ARG A 155 -6.96 2.94 0.56
CA ARG A 155 -7.76 4.04 0.02
C ARG A 155 -7.06 5.39 0.15
N GLY A 156 -6.46 5.66 1.31
CA GLY A 156 -5.69 6.88 1.56
C GLY A 156 -4.51 7.02 0.60
N GLU A 157 -3.83 5.92 0.31
CA GLU A 157 -2.70 5.86 -0.62
C GLU A 157 -3.16 6.08 -2.07
N LEU A 158 -4.12 5.30 -2.56
CA LEU A 158 -4.66 5.45 -3.92
C LEU A 158 -5.16 6.87 -4.20
N ALA A 159 -5.71 7.54 -3.20
CA ALA A 159 -6.20 8.91 -3.31
C ALA A 159 -5.09 9.98 -3.47
N THR A 160 -3.82 9.61 -3.37
CA THR A 160 -2.68 10.48 -3.66
C THR A 160 -2.17 10.35 -5.09
N TYR A 161 -2.58 9.31 -5.81
CA TYR A 161 -2.11 9.02 -7.16
C TYR A 161 -2.83 9.85 -8.22
N SER A 162 -2.14 10.13 -9.32
CA SER A 162 -2.79 10.74 -10.48
C SER A 162 -3.81 9.77 -11.11
N ARG A 163 -4.77 10.33 -11.83
CA ARG A 163 -5.73 9.52 -12.59
C ARG A 163 -5.04 8.62 -13.62
N LYS A 164 -3.89 9.04 -14.19
CA LYS A 164 -3.09 8.22 -15.09
C LYS A 164 -2.59 6.97 -14.37
N THR A 165 -1.93 7.13 -13.23
CA THR A 165 -1.41 6.01 -12.42
C THR A 165 -2.51 5.06 -11.98
N LEU A 166 -3.65 5.59 -11.48
CA LEU A 166 -4.81 4.78 -11.09
C LEU A 166 -5.37 3.93 -12.24
N LYS A 167 -5.46 4.48 -13.46
CA LYS A 167 -5.93 3.73 -14.63
C LYS A 167 -4.97 2.61 -15.03
N LEU A 168 -3.67 2.89 -15.04
CA LEU A 168 -2.65 1.88 -15.34
C LEU A 168 -2.68 0.74 -14.32
N LEU A 169 -2.86 1.05 -13.04
CA LEU A 169 -3.05 0.04 -11.99
C LEU A 169 -4.33 -0.77 -12.18
N GLU A 170 -5.44 -0.12 -12.54
CA GLU A 170 -6.70 -0.81 -12.82
C GLU A 170 -6.55 -1.79 -13.98
N GLU A 171 -5.98 -1.35 -15.10
CA GLU A 171 -5.75 -2.18 -16.28
C GLU A 171 -4.84 -3.37 -15.95
N HIS A 172 -3.76 -3.14 -15.23
CA HIS A 172 -2.83 -4.18 -14.81
C HIS A 172 -3.51 -5.22 -13.89
N TYR A 173 -4.20 -4.78 -12.85
CA TYR A 173 -4.87 -5.66 -11.91
C TYR A 173 -6.01 -6.46 -12.54
N VAL A 174 -6.78 -5.85 -13.45
CA VAL A 174 -7.80 -6.56 -14.24
C VAL A 174 -7.14 -7.66 -15.08
N GLY A 175 -5.97 -7.39 -15.65
CA GLY A 175 -5.18 -8.39 -16.39
C GLY A 175 -4.74 -9.56 -15.51
N LEU A 176 -4.22 -9.29 -14.31
CA LEU A 176 -3.82 -10.34 -13.36
C LEU A 176 -5.00 -11.23 -12.96
N VAL A 177 -6.12 -10.63 -12.59
CA VAL A 177 -7.33 -11.36 -12.21
C VAL A 177 -7.88 -12.16 -13.38
N GLY A 178 -7.86 -11.59 -14.60
CA GLY A 178 -8.23 -12.33 -15.83
C GLY A 178 -7.35 -13.54 -16.10
N ALA A 179 -6.11 -13.53 -15.62
CA ALA A 179 -5.18 -14.68 -15.65
C ALA A 179 -5.33 -15.62 -14.44
N GLY A 180 -6.30 -15.37 -13.54
CA GLY A 180 -6.52 -16.17 -12.33
C GLY A 180 -5.51 -15.89 -11.21
N ILE A 181 -4.85 -14.72 -11.22
CA ILE A 181 -3.84 -14.32 -10.25
C ILE A 181 -4.47 -13.30 -9.29
N ASN A 182 -4.40 -13.57 -7.98
CA ASN A 182 -4.82 -12.61 -6.96
C ASN A 182 -3.67 -11.62 -6.68
N PRO A 183 -3.86 -10.31 -6.94
CA PRO A 183 -2.81 -9.30 -6.71
C PRO A 183 -2.31 -9.23 -5.27
N ALA A 184 -3.18 -9.47 -4.28
CA ALA A 184 -2.77 -9.49 -2.87
C ALA A 184 -1.83 -10.67 -2.56
N GLU A 185 -2.05 -11.85 -3.18
CA GLU A 185 -1.12 -12.98 -3.04
C GLU A 185 0.25 -12.68 -3.66
N VAL A 186 0.30 -11.92 -4.77
CA VAL A 186 1.57 -11.47 -5.37
C VAL A 186 2.35 -10.58 -4.39
N ILE A 187 1.70 -9.57 -3.82
CA ILE A 187 2.32 -8.66 -2.85
C ILE A 187 2.80 -9.44 -1.61
N LEU A 188 1.97 -10.29 -1.03
CA LEU A 188 2.34 -11.12 0.11
C LEU A 188 3.50 -12.06 -0.22
N GLY A 189 3.52 -12.61 -1.46
CA GLY A 189 4.60 -13.45 -1.95
C GLY A 189 5.95 -12.73 -1.96
N HIS A 190 6.01 -11.51 -2.52
CA HIS A 190 7.21 -10.68 -2.49
C HIS A 190 7.64 -10.34 -1.06
N THR A 191 6.66 -9.98 -0.19
CA THR A 191 6.93 -9.69 1.21
C THR A 191 7.54 -10.90 1.93
N MET A 192 6.96 -12.08 1.77
CA MET A 192 7.47 -13.30 2.42
C MET A 192 8.83 -13.73 1.85
N ALA A 193 9.06 -13.54 0.54
CA ALA A 193 10.36 -13.79 -0.07
C ALA A 193 11.45 -12.85 0.50
N ALA A 194 11.14 -11.57 0.72
CA ALA A 194 12.05 -10.63 1.35
C ALA A 194 12.37 -11.00 2.81
N TYR A 195 11.45 -11.65 3.51
CA TYR A 195 11.70 -12.22 4.84
C TYR A 195 12.36 -13.61 4.81
N GLY A 196 12.77 -14.10 3.64
CA GLY A 196 13.55 -15.34 3.48
C GLY A 196 12.73 -16.62 3.34
N PHE A 197 11.43 -16.54 3.13
CA PHE A 197 10.60 -17.71 2.86
C PHE A 197 10.63 -18.07 1.36
N ALA A 198 10.62 -19.35 1.06
CA ALA A 198 10.68 -19.86 -0.32
C ALA A 198 9.35 -19.64 -1.08
N SER A 199 8.22 -19.58 -0.38
CA SER A 199 6.88 -19.32 -0.93
C SER A 199 5.89 -18.91 0.16
N LEU A 200 4.69 -18.46 -0.24
CA LEU A 200 3.58 -18.17 0.69
C LEU A 200 3.17 -19.41 1.50
N GLU A 201 3.12 -20.58 0.87
CA GLU A 201 2.77 -21.85 1.52
C GLU A 201 3.83 -22.21 2.58
N ALA A 202 5.11 -21.99 2.29
CA ALA A 202 6.20 -22.23 3.24
C ALA A 202 6.12 -21.28 4.42
N ALA A 203 5.81 -19.99 4.17
CA ALA A 203 5.61 -18.99 5.22
C ALA A 203 4.39 -19.36 6.10
N GLU A 204 3.26 -19.68 5.49
CA GLU A 204 2.04 -20.08 6.19
C GLU A 204 2.25 -21.31 7.09
N ALA A 205 2.93 -22.34 6.57
CA ALA A 205 3.24 -23.56 7.32
C ALA A 205 4.17 -23.27 8.51
N ALA A 206 5.20 -22.42 8.32
CA ALA A 206 6.15 -22.05 9.37
C ALA A 206 5.47 -21.23 10.48
N LEU A 207 4.65 -20.25 10.11
CA LEU A 207 3.93 -19.38 11.05
C LEU A 207 2.88 -20.16 11.85
N ARG A 208 2.13 -21.07 11.19
CA ARG A 208 1.21 -21.98 11.87
C ARG A 208 1.91 -22.84 12.89
N ALA A 209 3.02 -23.51 12.51
CA ALA A 209 3.79 -24.34 13.44
C ALA A 209 4.38 -23.55 14.62
N HIS A 210 4.60 -22.23 14.47
CA HIS A 210 5.03 -21.36 15.54
C HIS A 210 3.88 -21.01 16.50
N ALA A 211 2.69 -20.77 15.97
CA ALA A 211 1.50 -20.45 16.75
C ALA A 211 0.97 -21.64 17.59
N GLU A 212 1.21 -22.88 17.13
CA GLU A 212 0.81 -24.11 17.81
C GLU A 212 1.80 -24.58 18.91
N LYS A 213 2.93 -23.87 19.07
CA LYS A 213 3.86 -24.18 20.17
C LYS A 213 3.31 -23.64 21.48
N PRO A 214 3.23 -24.50 22.56
CA PRO A 214 2.72 -24.12 23.86
C PRO A 214 3.60 -23.09 24.57
#